data_1003479f1e15b7d09b974d0f12bde2ca
#
_entry.id   1003479f1e15b7d09b974d0f12bde2ca
#
_cell.length_a   1.000
_cell.length_b   1.000
_cell.length_c   1.000
_cell.angle_alpha   90.00
_cell.angle_beta   90.00
_cell.angle_gamma   90.00
#
_symmetry.space_group_name_H-M   'P 1'
#
loop_
_entity.id
_entity.type
_entity.pdbx_description
1 polymer ?
#
loop_
_entity_poly.entity_id
_entity_poly.type
_entity_poly.pdbx_seq_one_letter_code
_entity_poly.pdbx_strand_id
1 'polypeptide(L)'
;GEAQTPTHEWIDTNPMSPYALHKLVGEQYCKLFSKLYGLETVCLRYSNAYGEGQPTSGAYCNVMGIFEQQKVNGEKLTIVGDGEQRRDFIYVGDIAEANMQVGFDENPLRGAVLNVGSGKNYSVNEIAEWMGGNTTNIPPRVEPKETLLDSNQMMECFDWQPKVELSEWLKTYMKEK
;
A
#
# COMPACT_ATOMS: atom_id res chain seq x y z
N GLY A 1 -10.74 4.58 -5.54
CA GLY A 1 -11.51 4.16 -6.70
C GLY A 1 -10.63 3.51 -7.74
N GLU A 2 -11.19 3.07 -8.84
CA GLU A 2 -10.39 2.67 -9.99
C GLU A 2 -9.67 3.90 -10.56
N ALA A 3 -8.38 3.76 -10.85
CA ALA A 3 -7.56 4.79 -11.43
C ALA A 3 -6.67 4.19 -12.52
N GLN A 4 -6.20 5.02 -13.43
CA GLN A 4 -5.19 4.60 -14.39
C GLN A 4 -3.91 4.22 -13.64
N THR A 5 -3.25 3.17 -14.06
CA THR A 5 -1.96 2.71 -13.51
C THR A 5 -0.83 2.95 -14.53
N PRO A 6 0.36 3.40 -14.10
CA PRO A 6 0.67 3.86 -12.74
C PRO A 6 -0.14 5.10 -12.36
N THR A 7 -0.54 5.19 -11.08
CA THR A 7 -1.37 6.27 -10.55
C THR A 7 -0.50 7.41 -10.04
N HIS A 8 -0.56 8.56 -10.70
CA HIS A 8 0.14 9.78 -10.28
C HIS A 8 -0.67 10.57 -9.25
N GLU A 9 -0.02 11.47 -8.51
CA GLU A 9 -0.65 12.31 -7.48
C GLU A 9 -1.68 13.28 -8.01
N TRP A 10 -1.55 13.72 -9.26
CA TRP A 10 -2.42 14.72 -9.93
C TRP A 10 -3.64 14.11 -10.63
N ILE A 11 -3.82 12.78 -10.61
CA ILE A 11 -5.02 12.16 -11.16
C ILE A 11 -6.24 12.56 -10.33
N ASP A 12 -7.34 12.88 -11.01
CA ASP A 12 -8.61 13.20 -10.37
C ASP A 12 -9.04 12.09 -9.41
N THR A 13 -9.34 12.48 -8.19
CA THR A 13 -9.75 11.54 -7.16
C THR A 13 -11.22 11.17 -7.31
N ASN A 14 -11.53 9.86 -7.24
CA ASN A 14 -12.89 9.33 -7.28
C ASN A 14 -13.11 8.35 -6.10
N PRO A 15 -13.40 8.87 -4.88
CA PRO A 15 -13.60 8.00 -3.73
C PRO A 15 -14.88 7.17 -3.87
N MET A 16 -14.75 5.84 -3.81
CA MET A 16 -15.85 4.89 -3.96
C MET A 16 -16.29 4.26 -2.62
N SER A 17 -15.79 4.75 -1.50
CA SER A 17 -16.16 4.28 -0.16
C SER A 17 -16.07 5.39 0.87
N PRO A 18 -16.79 5.28 2.01
CA PRO A 18 -16.63 6.22 3.12
C PRO A 18 -15.18 6.34 3.60
N TYR A 19 -14.45 5.24 3.64
CA TYR A 19 -13.02 5.24 3.97
C TYR A 19 -12.20 6.09 2.98
N ALA A 20 -12.37 5.87 1.68
CA ALA A 20 -11.67 6.64 0.65
C ALA A 20 -12.01 8.14 0.72
N LEU A 21 -13.28 8.46 0.96
CA LEU A 21 -13.72 9.85 1.15
C LEU A 21 -13.04 10.48 2.37
N HIS A 22 -12.99 9.79 3.51
CA HIS A 22 -12.31 10.30 4.71
C HIS A 22 -10.83 10.56 4.47
N LYS A 23 -10.13 9.69 3.73
CA LYS A 23 -8.73 9.92 3.35
C LYS A 23 -8.57 11.16 2.49
N LEU A 24 -9.42 11.34 1.48
CA LEU A 24 -9.41 12.54 0.64
C LEU A 24 -9.70 13.81 1.44
N VAL A 25 -10.69 13.78 2.35
CA VAL A 25 -10.99 14.90 3.23
C VAL A 25 -9.78 15.27 4.09
N GLY A 26 -9.04 14.27 4.61
CA GLY A 26 -7.79 14.51 5.35
C GLY A 26 -6.75 15.27 4.53
N GLU A 27 -6.54 14.89 3.25
CA GLU A 27 -5.64 15.64 2.36
C GLU A 27 -6.11 17.10 2.14
N GLN A 28 -7.43 17.30 1.96
CA GLN A 28 -7.96 18.65 1.78
C GLN A 28 -7.77 19.51 3.04
N TYR A 29 -7.93 18.93 4.23
CA TYR A 29 -7.63 19.62 5.49
C TYR A 29 -6.15 20.01 5.57
N CYS A 30 -5.22 19.11 5.29
CA CYS A 30 -3.80 19.42 5.30
C CYS A 30 -3.47 20.58 4.36
N LYS A 31 -3.97 20.56 3.12
CA LYS A 31 -3.80 21.64 2.15
C LYS A 31 -4.39 22.97 2.67
N LEU A 32 -5.59 22.93 3.24
CA LEU A 32 -6.28 24.11 3.77
C LEU A 32 -5.53 24.71 4.96
N PHE A 33 -5.11 23.89 5.92
CA PHE A 33 -4.35 24.35 7.09
C PHE A 33 -3.00 24.93 6.69
N SER A 34 -2.33 24.32 5.72
CA SER A 34 -1.10 24.87 5.16
C SER A 34 -1.32 26.25 4.55
N LYS A 35 -2.38 26.41 3.75
CA LYS A 35 -2.69 27.66 3.08
C LYS A 35 -3.13 28.77 4.04
N LEU A 36 -4.00 28.46 5.03
CA LEU A 36 -4.62 29.46 5.91
C LEU A 36 -3.74 29.82 7.11
N TYR A 37 -3.00 28.85 7.65
CA TYR A 37 -2.30 29.00 8.92
C TYR A 37 -0.77 28.82 8.78
N GLY A 38 -0.28 28.59 7.58
CA GLY A 38 1.16 28.37 7.34
C GLY A 38 1.70 27.08 7.97
N LEU A 39 0.80 26.14 8.34
CA LEU A 39 1.23 24.84 8.88
C LEU A 39 1.94 24.03 7.80
N GLU A 40 3.15 23.58 8.05
CA GLU A 40 3.88 22.73 7.13
C GLU A 40 3.31 21.32 7.18
N THR A 41 2.71 20.90 6.07
CA THR A 41 2.06 19.58 5.95
C THR A 41 2.46 18.92 4.63
N VAL A 42 2.66 17.61 4.69
CA VAL A 42 2.79 16.74 3.52
C VAL A 42 1.89 15.53 3.72
N CYS A 43 1.17 15.13 2.69
CA CYS A 43 0.33 13.93 2.71
C CYS A 43 1.03 12.82 1.94
N LEU A 44 1.35 11.71 2.60
CA LEU A 44 1.93 10.53 1.97
C LEU A 44 0.83 9.50 1.69
N ARG A 45 0.66 9.15 0.41
CA ARG A 45 -0.25 8.08 -0.04
C ARG A 45 0.52 6.78 -0.13
N TYR A 46 0.30 5.88 0.82
CA TYR A 46 0.94 4.58 0.82
C TYR A 46 0.19 3.58 -0.04
N SER A 47 0.92 2.74 -0.78
CA SER A 47 0.37 1.50 -1.31
C SER A 47 0.09 0.49 -0.18
N ASN A 48 -0.17 -0.78 -0.48
CA ASN A 48 -0.50 -1.76 0.56
C ASN A 48 0.73 -2.08 1.41
N ALA A 49 0.73 -1.60 2.66
CA ALA A 49 1.83 -1.84 3.58
C ALA A 49 1.91 -3.32 3.99
N TYR A 50 3.14 -3.85 4.06
CA TYR A 50 3.43 -5.16 4.62
C TYR A 50 4.68 -5.11 5.49
N GLY A 51 4.87 -6.11 6.35
CA GLY A 51 6.05 -6.21 7.21
C GLY A 51 5.77 -6.94 8.50
N GLU A 52 6.78 -6.97 9.36
CA GLU A 52 6.70 -7.57 10.68
C GLU A 52 5.61 -6.88 11.52
N GLY A 53 4.82 -7.68 12.24
CA GLY A 53 3.72 -7.17 13.06
C GLY A 53 2.46 -6.79 12.28
N GLN A 54 2.38 -7.11 10.97
CA GLN A 54 1.15 -6.88 10.21
C GLN A 54 -0.05 -7.61 10.85
N PRO A 55 -1.26 -7.03 10.80
CA PRO A 55 -2.45 -7.70 11.32
C PRO A 55 -2.76 -8.95 10.50
N THR A 56 -3.08 -10.05 11.21
CA THR A 56 -3.50 -11.32 10.59
C THR A 56 -5.02 -11.51 10.63
N SER A 57 -5.76 -10.55 11.19
CA SER A 57 -7.21 -10.58 11.30
C SER A 57 -7.80 -9.16 11.34
N GLY A 58 -9.11 -9.04 11.15
CA GLY A 58 -9.82 -7.76 11.24
C GLY A 58 -9.94 -7.02 9.90
N ALA A 59 -10.60 -5.86 9.95
CA ALA A 59 -10.99 -5.09 8.75
C ALA A 59 -9.80 -4.50 7.97
N TYR A 60 -8.64 -4.37 8.58
CA TYR A 60 -7.43 -3.79 7.97
C TYR A 60 -6.38 -4.86 7.60
N CYS A 61 -6.75 -6.14 7.72
CA CYS A 61 -5.88 -7.24 7.33
C CYS A 61 -5.76 -7.31 5.79
N ASN A 62 -4.54 -7.25 5.28
CA ASN A 62 -4.27 -7.47 3.87
C ASN A 62 -4.24 -8.98 3.53
N VAL A 63 -4.12 -9.31 2.25
CA VAL A 63 -4.14 -10.70 1.78
C VAL A 63 -3.02 -11.55 2.41
N MET A 64 -1.83 -10.98 2.63
CA MET A 64 -0.71 -11.72 3.24
C MET A 64 -0.98 -12.08 4.70
N GLY A 65 -1.57 -11.16 5.48
CA GLY A 65 -1.97 -11.45 6.85
C GLY A 65 -3.07 -12.51 6.93
N ILE A 66 -4.03 -12.48 6.00
CA ILE A 66 -5.07 -13.52 5.89
C ILE A 66 -4.43 -14.88 5.59
N PHE A 67 -3.54 -14.94 4.61
CA PHE A 67 -2.85 -16.18 4.24
C PHE A 67 -1.95 -16.71 5.36
N GLU A 68 -1.27 -15.84 6.08
CA GLU A 68 -0.50 -16.21 7.26
C GLU A 68 -1.37 -16.89 8.31
N GLN A 69 -2.51 -16.28 8.66
CA GLN A 69 -3.45 -16.86 9.63
C GLN A 69 -4.00 -18.21 9.16
N GLN A 70 -4.36 -18.32 7.88
CA GLN A 70 -4.85 -19.57 7.31
C GLN A 70 -3.82 -20.67 7.37
N LYS A 71 -2.55 -20.37 7.09
CA LYS A 71 -1.45 -21.35 7.21
C LYS A 71 -1.24 -21.82 8.64
N VAL A 72 -1.25 -20.89 9.60
CA VAL A 72 -1.15 -21.24 11.03
C VAL A 72 -2.29 -22.16 11.47
N ASN A 73 -3.49 -21.96 10.92
CA ASN A 73 -4.65 -22.80 11.20
C ASN A 73 -4.66 -24.13 10.41
N GLY A 74 -3.73 -24.35 9.49
CA GLY A 74 -3.75 -25.53 8.59
C GLY A 74 -4.86 -25.46 7.53
N GLU A 75 -5.37 -24.28 7.23
CA GLU A 75 -6.44 -24.04 6.25
C GLU A 75 -5.86 -23.82 4.85
N LYS A 76 -6.73 -23.91 3.83
CA LYS A 76 -6.36 -23.54 2.46
C LYS A 76 -6.34 -22.01 2.34
N LEU A 77 -5.41 -21.47 1.53
CA LEU A 77 -5.37 -20.06 1.18
C LEU A 77 -6.58 -19.70 0.32
N THR A 78 -7.40 -18.73 0.75
CA THR A 78 -8.62 -18.33 0.05
C THR A 78 -8.33 -17.23 -0.97
N ILE A 79 -8.48 -17.56 -2.25
CA ILE A 79 -8.30 -16.64 -3.38
C ILE A 79 -9.66 -16.10 -3.80
N VAL A 80 -9.85 -14.77 -3.75
CA VAL A 80 -11.08 -14.12 -4.22
C VAL A 80 -11.07 -14.10 -5.75
N GLY A 81 -12.18 -14.57 -6.36
CA GLY A 81 -12.30 -14.63 -7.82
C GLY A 81 -11.26 -15.56 -8.45
N ASP A 82 -10.60 -15.09 -9.49
CA ASP A 82 -9.53 -15.81 -10.20
C ASP A 82 -8.13 -15.57 -9.63
N GLY A 83 -7.97 -14.60 -8.72
CA GLY A 83 -6.70 -14.25 -8.11
C GLY A 83 -5.77 -13.38 -8.98
N GLU A 84 -6.25 -12.92 -10.13
CA GLU A 84 -5.46 -12.08 -11.05
C GLU A 84 -5.47 -10.58 -10.70
N GLN A 85 -6.25 -10.18 -9.69
CA GLN A 85 -6.20 -8.81 -9.18
C GLN A 85 -4.81 -8.48 -8.62
N ARG A 86 -4.25 -7.35 -9.06
CA ARG A 86 -2.88 -6.95 -8.75
C ARG A 86 -2.84 -5.79 -7.75
N ARG A 87 -1.90 -5.83 -6.83
CA ARG A 87 -1.70 -4.79 -5.82
C ARG A 87 -0.24 -4.40 -5.71
N ASP A 88 0.00 -3.10 -5.60
CA ASP A 88 1.29 -2.56 -5.17
C ASP A 88 1.43 -2.77 -3.66
N PHE A 89 2.53 -3.37 -3.24
CA PHE A 89 2.88 -3.63 -1.85
C PHE A 89 4.19 -2.94 -1.49
N ILE A 90 4.18 -2.19 -0.41
CA ILE A 90 5.34 -1.45 0.10
C ILE A 90 5.75 -1.96 1.48
N TYR A 91 7.04 -2.16 1.71
CA TYR A 91 7.57 -2.58 3.01
C TYR A 91 7.40 -1.47 4.06
N VAL A 92 6.99 -1.84 5.26
CA VAL A 92 6.72 -0.88 6.35
C VAL A 92 7.96 -0.08 6.75
N GLY A 93 9.15 -0.68 6.66
CA GLY A 93 10.42 0.03 6.89
C GLY A 93 10.69 1.12 5.85
N ASP A 94 10.37 0.87 4.57
CA ASP A 94 10.50 1.87 3.51
C ASP A 94 9.50 3.03 3.71
N ILE A 95 8.28 2.74 4.21
CA ILE A 95 7.31 3.76 4.62
C ILE A 95 7.86 4.60 5.78
N ALA A 96 8.44 3.96 6.79
CA ALA A 96 9.02 4.66 7.94
C ALA A 96 10.15 5.60 7.50
N GLU A 97 11.02 5.14 6.61
CA GLU A 97 12.08 5.97 6.03
C GLU A 97 11.53 7.17 5.25
N ALA A 98 10.48 6.95 4.41
CA ALA A 98 9.81 8.04 3.71
C ALA A 98 9.28 9.11 4.67
N ASN A 99 8.62 8.70 5.77
CA ASN A 99 8.15 9.63 6.79
C ASN A 99 9.29 10.41 7.46
N MET A 100 10.40 9.75 7.77
CA MET A 100 11.55 10.39 8.38
C MET A 100 12.15 11.44 7.45
N GLN A 101 12.37 11.11 6.18
CA GLN A 101 12.94 12.05 5.22
C GLN A 101 12.04 13.27 5.03
N VAL A 102 10.74 13.08 4.83
CA VAL A 102 9.78 14.19 4.68
C VAL A 102 9.65 15.01 5.97
N GLY A 103 9.66 14.35 7.14
CA GLY A 103 9.47 15.02 8.44
C GLY A 103 10.65 15.84 8.91
N PHE A 104 11.87 15.55 8.43
CA PHE A 104 13.09 16.26 8.78
C PHE A 104 13.65 17.15 7.65
N ASP A 105 12.95 17.23 6.52
CA ASP A 105 13.36 18.10 5.42
C ASP A 105 13.17 19.58 5.81
N GLU A 106 14.20 20.39 5.55
CA GLU A 106 14.17 21.82 5.82
C GLU A 106 13.44 22.62 4.73
N ASN A 107 13.10 21.99 3.60
CA ASN A 107 12.40 22.62 2.49
C ASN A 107 10.90 22.23 2.51
N PRO A 108 10.05 23.05 3.12
CA PRO A 108 8.65 22.66 3.33
C PRO A 108 7.88 22.53 2.02
N LEU A 109 7.37 21.34 1.75
CA LEU A 109 6.46 21.04 0.63
C LEU A 109 5.00 21.29 1.05
N ARG A 110 4.68 22.52 1.37
CA ARG A 110 3.41 22.97 1.99
C ARG A 110 2.16 22.45 1.29
N GLY A 111 1.47 21.50 1.93
CA GLY A 111 0.25 20.91 1.42
C GLY A 111 0.46 19.95 0.24
N ALA A 112 1.70 19.53 -0.03
CA ALA A 112 1.98 18.56 -1.08
C ALA A 112 1.38 17.19 -0.77
N VAL A 113 1.12 16.44 -1.83
CA VAL A 113 0.74 15.02 -1.77
C VAL A 113 1.79 14.25 -2.53
N LEU A 114 2.31 13.17 -1.93
CA LEU A 114 3.32 12.31 -2.52
C LEU A 114 2.91 10.86 -2.42
N ASN A 115 3.11 10.10 -3.48
CA ASN A 115 2.92 8.66 -3.47
C ASN A 115 4.14 7.96 -2.86
N VAL A 116 3.89 6.92 -2.07
CA VAL A 116 4.89 6.03 -1.49
C VAL A 116 4.48 4.59 -1.79
N GLY A 117 4.92 4.10 -2.91
CA GLY A 117 4.68 2.75 -3.41
C GLY A 117 5.98 2.08 -3.85
N SER A 118 5.93 0.78 -4.11
CA SER A 118 7.11 0.02 -4.53
C SER A 118 7.42 0.19 -6.03
N GLY A 119 6.48 0.74 -6.81
CA GLY A 119 6.59 0.80 -8.27
C GLY A 119 6.41 -0.56 -8.96
N LYS A 120 5.98 -1.57 -8.21
CA LYS A 120 5.67 -2.92 -8.71
C LYS A 120 4.36 -3.42 -8.11
N ASN A 121 3.64 -4.22 -8.87
CA ASN A 121 2.45 -4.89 -8.34
C ASN A 121 2.47 -6.39 -8.60
N TYR A 122 1.78 -7.11 -7.75
CA TYR A 122 1.72 -8.56 -7.76
C TYR A 122 0.29 -9.05 -7.66
N SER A 123 -0.02 -10.16 -8.32
CA SER A 123 -1.32 -10.81 -8.24
C SER A 123 -1.48 -11.56 -6.92
N VAL A 124 -2.71 -11.81 -6.52
CA VAL A 124 -2.99 -12.65 -5.35
C VAL A 124 -2.48 -14.07 -5.56
N ASN A 125 -2.49 -14.57 -6.80
CA ASN A 125 -1.92 -15.87 -7.16
C ASN A 125 -0.41 -15.92 -6.92
N GLU A 126 0.36 -14.90 -7.34
CA GLU A 126 1.80 -14.81 -7.08
C GLU A 126 2.10 -14.79 -5.57
N ILE A 127 1.33 -14.02 -4.79
CA ILE A 127 1.47 -14.00 -3.32
C ILE A 127 1.20 -15.39 -2.71
N ALA A 128 0.13 -16.06 -3.14
CA ALA A 128 -0.22 -17.38 -2.66
C ALA A 128 0.88 -18.42 -2.99
N GLU A 129 1.45 -18.35 -4.19
CA GLU A 129 2.56 -19.21 -4.62
C GLU A 129 3.81 -19.00 -3.73
N TRP A 130 4.21 -17.75 -3.49
CA TRP A 130 5.39 -17.44 -2.67
C TRP A 130 5.21 -17.81 -1.21
N MET A 131 4.01 -17.62 -0.66
CA MET A 131 3.71 -18.05 0.70
C MET A 131 3.57 -19.56 0.84
N GLY A 132 3.25 -20.26 -0.25
CA GLY A 132 3.06 -21.70 -0.30
C GLY A 132 1.79 -22.16 0.43
N GLY A 133 1.27 -23.28 0.02
CA GLY A 133 0.07 -23.89 0.59
C GLY A 133 -0.96 -24.25 -0.50
N ASN A 134 -1.95 -25.05 -0.09
CA ASN A 134 -3.08 -25.36 -0.97
C ASN A 134 -4.02 -24.16 -1.06
N THR A 135 -4.54 -23.89 -2.24
CA THR A 135 -5.45 -22.77 -2.48
C THR A 135 -6.89 -23.23 -2.67
N THR A 136 -7.84 -22.32 -2.49
CA THR A 136 -9.25 -22.50 -2.86
C THR A 136 -9.83 -21.16 -3.27
N ASN A 137 -10.60 -21.14 -4.36
CA ASN A 137 -11.23 -19.91 -4.84
C ASN A 137 -12.58 -19.70 -4.14
N ILE A 138 -12.85 -18.44 -3.79
CA ILE A 138 -14.14 -17.97 -3.25
C ILE A 138 -14.77 -16.98 -4.24
N PRO A 139 -16.09 -16.73 -4.16
CA PRO A 139 -16.76 -15.84 -5.09
C PRO A 139 -16.09 -14.46 -5.21
N PRO A 140 -16.04 -13.86 -6.40
CA PRO A 140 -15.46 -12.54 -6.61
C PRO A 140 -16.25 -11.47 -5.85
N ARG A 141 -15.56 -10.39 -5.49
CA ARG A 141 -16.15 -9.17 -4.92
C ARG A 141 -15.77 -7.96 -5.76
N VAL A 142 -16.50 -6.88 -5.57
CA VAL A 142 -16.18 -5.62 -6.25
C VAL A 142 -14.95 -5.00 -5.62
N GLU A 143 -13.86 -4.99 -6.37
CA GLU A 143 -12.60 -4.38 -6.00
C GLU A 143 -11.82 -3.94 -7.25
N PRO A 144 -10.89 -2.98 -7.16
CA PRO A 144 -10.04 -2.60 -8.29
C PRO A 144 -9.28 -3.80 -8.85
N LYS A 145 -9.20 -3.90 -10.18
CA LYS A 145 -8.42 -4.96 -10.83
C LYS A 145 -6.94 -4.80 -10.57
N GLU A 146 -6.46 -3.55 -10.58
CA GLU A 146 -5.04 -3.25 -10.44
C GLU A 146 -4.83 -1.97 -9.62
N THR A 147 -3.80 -1.96 -8.78
CA THR A 147 -3.26 -0.76 -8.15
C THR A 147 -1.75 -0.73 -8.33
N LEU A 148 -1.24 0.43 -8.74
CA LEU A 148 0.19 0.68 -8.88
C LEU A 148 0.41 2.18 -8.73
N LEU A 149 1.19 2.61 -7.75
CA LEU A 149 1.52 4.00 -7.53
C LEU A 149 2.75 4.41 -8.36
N ASP A 150 2.72 5.62 -8.91
CA ASP A 150 3.92 6.27 -9.38
C ASP A 150 4.52 7.07 -8.23
N SER A 151 5.70 6.69 -7.79
CA SER A 151 6.42 7.34 -6.67
C SER A 151 7.58 8.22 -7.14
N ASN A 152 7.64 8.58 -8.42
CA ASN A 152 8.73 9.37 -8.98
C ASN A 152 8.90 10.72 -8.27
N GLN A 153 7.79 11.41 -7.92
CA GLN A 153 7.88 12.67 -7.19
C GLN A 153 8.57 12.50 -5.82
N MET A 154 8.25 11.43 -5.10
CA MET A 154 8.93 11.14 -3.82
C MET A 154 10.42 10.89 -4.03
N MET A 155 10.80 10.13 -5.06
CA MET A 155 12.20 9.85 -5.39
C MET A 155 12.96 11.09 -5.90
N GLU A 156 12.29 11.99 -6.61
CA GLU A 156 12.90 13.24 -7.11
C GLU A 156 13.06 14.31 -6.02
N CYS A 157 12.10 14.40 -5.09
CA CYS A 157 12.13 15.38 -4.01
C CYS A 157 13.06 14.98 -2.85
N PHE A 158 13.21 13.67 -2.64
CA PHE A 158 13.96 13.10 -1.52
C PHE A 158 14.91 12.01 -2.01
N ASP A 159 16.01 11.77 -1.29
CA ASP A 159 16.90 10.62 -1.53
C ASP A 159 16.26 9.31 -1.01
N TRP A 160 15.04 9.04 -1.47
CA TRP A 160 14.25 7.90 -1.08
C TRP A 160 13.94 6.99 -2.26
N GLN A 161 13.99 5.70 -2.02
CA GLN A 161 13.48 4.66 -2.93
C GLN A 161 13.09 3.42 -2.13
N PRO A 162 12.12 2.62 -2.60
CA PRO A 162 11.80 1.34 -1.99
C PRO A 162 13.00 0.39 -2.09
N LYS A 163 13.36 -0.25 -0.99
CA LYS A 163 14.57 -1.08 -0.88
C LYS A 163 14.27 -2.57 -0.80
N VAL A 164 13.08 -2.92 -0.28
CA VAL A 164 12.73 -4.30 0.04
C VAL A 164 11.85 -4.90 -1.04
N GLU A 165 12.35 -5.95 -1.69
CA GLU A 165 11.59 -6.72 -2.69
C GLU A 165 10.66 -7.71 -1.98
N LEU A 166 9.35 -7.65 -2.29
CA LEU A 166 8.33 -8.46 -1.61
C LEU A 166 8.60 -9.96 -1.69
N SER A 167 8.96 -10.46 -2.87
CA SER A 167 9.21 -11.89 -3.09
C SER A 167 10.38 -12.42 -2.25
N GLU A 168 11.40 -11.60 -2.04
CA GLU A 168 12.57 -11.95 -1.23
C GLU A 168 12.24 -11.89 0.27
N TRP A 169 11.51 -10.85 0.68
CA TRP A 169 11.05 -10.73 2.06
C TRP A 169 10.15 -11.91 2.44
N LEU A 170 9.15 -12.25 1.61
CA LEU A 170 8.25 -13.38 1.87
C LEU A 170 9.00 -14.71 2.01
N LYS A 171 10.00 -14.96 1.17
CA LYS A 171 10.82 -16.19 1.26
C LYS A 171 11.57 -16.30 2.60
N THR A 172 12.01 -15.17 3.15
CA THR A 172 12.70 -15.14 4.44
C THR A 172 11.71 -15.23 5.58
N TYR A 173 10.68 -14.40 5.57
CA TYR A 173 9.64 -14.34 6.59
C TYR A 173 8.92 -15.68 6.79
N MET A 174 8.60 -16.38 5.69
CA MET A 174 7.91 -17.68 5.76
C MET A 174 8.79 -18.82 6.25
N LYS A 175 10.11 -18.68 6.31
CA LYS A 175 11.02 -19.69 6.89
C LYS A 175 11.10 -19.58 8.42
N GLU A 176 10.75 -18.42 8.97
CA GLU A 176 10.81 -18.14 10.40
C GLU A 176 9.47 -18.46 11.12
N LYS A 177 8.42 -18.77 10.35
CA LYS A 177 7.07 -19.12 10.81
C LYS A 177 6.77 -20.61 10.65
#